data_14c0f823490452564a14ca32bc1655d3
#
_entry.id   14c0f823490452564a14ca32bc1655d3
#
_cell.length_a   1.000
_cell.length_b   1.000
_cell.length_c   1.000
_cell.angle_alpha   90.00
_cell.angle_beta   90.00
_cell.angle_gamma   90.00
#
_symmetry.space_group_name_H-M   'P 1'
#
loop_
_entity.id
_entity.type
_entity.pdbx_description
1 polymer ?
#
loop_
_entity_poly.entity_id
_entity_poly.type
_entity_poly.pdbx_seq_one_letter_code
_entity_poly.pdbx_strand_id
1 'polypeptide(L)'
;MRPMILVTAPVETRSGYGNHSRDICQALIEMDKYDVRIQSVRWGSTPPNALEKDNPIHQEINKRILRQPSLEKQPDLHLHIVIPNEFQAIGKINIGMTAGIEHTIPPASWVEGCNRMDMVVFTSEFSRNGFASVTFDKLDNNSKQVVGQLKLEKPTEVLFEGADTNIYKEVNEISPLLSGKFSKIEEDFCFLFVGHWLSGNLGEDRKDIGMLLKVFYTMFKNKKNQPALILKTSGAGFSIMDRN
;
A
#
# COMPACT_ATOMS: atom_id res chain seq x y z
N MET A 1 -25.36 -12.79 -17.94
CA MET A 1 -24.50 -13.20 -16.81
C MET A 1 -23.43 -12.12 -16.67
N ARG A 2 -23.15 -11.62 -15.45
CA ARG A 2 -22.10 -10.60 -15.24
C ARG A 2 -20.74 -11.22 -15.48
N PRO A 3 -19.77 -10.49 -16.07
CA PRO A 3 -18.39 -10.95 -16.17
C PRO A 3 -17.78 -11.11 -14.78
N MET A 4 -17.00 -12.17 -14.59
CA MET A 4 -16.31 -12.42 -13.33
C MET A 4 -15.02 -11.58 -13.26
N ILE A 5 -14.88 -10.81 -12.19
CA ILE A 5 -13.61 -10.16 -11.86
C ILE A 5 -13.03 -10.80 -10.58
N LEU A 6 -11.80 -11.30 -10.70
CA LEU A 6 -11.02 -11.72 -9.56
C LEU A 6 -10.10 -10.58 -9.13
N VAL A 7 -10.20 -10.17 -7.88
CA VAL A 7 -9.28 -9.21 -7.24
C VAL A 7 -8.34 -9.98 -6.32
N THR A 8 -7.06 -10.06 -6.68
CA THR A 8 -6.01 -10.63 -5.82
C THR A 8 -5.29 -9.49 -5.11
N ALA A 9 -5.47 -9.37 -3.79
CA ALA A 9 -5.02 -8.19 -3.05
C ALA A 9 -4.98 -8.43 -1.52
N PRO A 10 -4.19 -7.65 -0.75
CA PRO A 10 -4.10 -7.79 0.70
C PRO A 10 -5.26 -7.12 1.46
N VAL A 11 -6.51 -7.38 1.07
CA VAL A 11 -7.72 -6.67 1.56
C VAL A 11 -7.92 -6.77 3.07
N GLU A 12 -7.41 -7.83 3.72
CA GLU A 12 -7.57 -8.07 5.15
C GLU A 12 -6.51 -7.34 6.00
N THR A 13 -5.52 -6.67 5.39
CA THR A 13 -4.38 -6.11 6.12
C THR A 13 -4.53 -4.63 6.44
N ARG A 14 -3.96 -4.20 7.58
CA ARG A 14 -3.86 -2.78 7.96
C ARG A 14 -2.61 -2.14 7.35
N SER A 15 -2.57 -2.11 6.02
CA SER A 15 -1.49 -1.51 5.23
C SER A 15 -2.05 -0.52 4.21
N GLY A 16 -1.19 0.31 3.59
CA GLY A 16 -1.58 1.18 2.47
C GLY A 16 -2.20 0.37 1.33
N TYR A 17 -1.52 -0.70 0.91
CA TYR A 17 -2.08 -1.63 -0.09
C TYR A 17 -3.40 -2.24 0.33
N GLY A 18 -3.57 -2.60 1.62
CA GLY A 18 -4.82 -3.12 2.15
C GLY A 18 -5.96 -2.09 2.08
N ASN A 19 -5.69 -0.83 2.45
CA ASN A 19 -6.67 0.25 2.33
C ASN A 19 -7.08 0.48 0.88
N HIS A 20 -6.11 0.69 0.01
CA HIS A 20 -6.35 0.88 -1.43
C HIS A 20 -7.12 -0.29 -2.05
N SER A 21 -6.77 -1.53 -1.67
CA SER A 21 -7.48 -2.71 -2.13
C SER A 21 -8.95 -2.74 -1.69
N ARG A 22 -9.26 -2.31 -0.46
CA ARG A 22 -10.65 -2.22 0.02
C ARG A 22 -11.43 -1.16 -0.72
N ASP A 23 -10.84 0.01 -0.99
CA ASP A 23 -11.47 1.09 -1.74
C ASP A 23 -11.81 0.64 -3.18
N ILE A 24 -10.90 -0.04 -3.85
CA ILE A 24 -11.12 -0.63 -5.18
C ILE A 24 -12.20 -1.72 -5.13
N CYS A 25 -12.16 -2.62 -4.14
CA CYS A 25 -13.21 -3.64 -3.98
C CYS A 25 -14.58 -3.01 -3.74
N GLN A 26 -14.66 -1.99 -2.89
CA GLN A 26 -15.88 -1.23 -2.65
C GLN A 26 -16.43 -0.64 -3.95
N ALA A 27 -15.61 0.07 -4.69
CA ALA A 27 -16.00 0.68 -5.96
C ALA A 27 -16.53 -0.37 -6.96
N LEU A 28 -15.86 -1.51 -7.10
CA LEU A 28 -16.29 -2.60 -7.99
C LEU A 28 -17.63 -3.23 -7.53
N ILE A 29 -17.84 -3.35 -6.23
CA ILE A 29 -19.09 -3.88 -5.66
C ILE A 29 -20.23 -2.88 -5.89
N GLU A 30 -20.02 -1.60 -5.61
CA GLU A 30 -21.02 -0.54 -5.80
C GLU A 30 -21.39 -0.30 -7.27
N MET A 31 -20.45 -0.50 -8.19
CA MET A 31 -20.72 -0.46 -9.64
C MET A 31 -21.76 -1.51 -10.07
N ASP A 32 -21.89 -2.62 -9.36
CA ASP A 32 -22.80 -3.74 -9.63
C ASP A 32 -22.75 -4.31 -11.07
N LYS A 33 -21.60 -4.12 -11.75
CA LYS A 33 -21.38 -4.59 -13.14
C LYS A 33 -20.72 -5.96 -13.22
N TYR A 34 -20.06 -6.41 -12.15
CA TYR A 34 -19.21 -7.60 -12.12
C TYR A 34 -19.67 -8.60 -11.06
N ASP A 35 -19.39 -9.89 -11.28
CA ASP A 35 -19.33 -10.90 -10.22
C ASP A 35 -17.95 -10.79 -9.58
N VAL A 36 -17.86 -10.04 -8.48
CA VAL A 36 -16.59 -9.75 -7.80
C VAL A 36 -16.22 -10.91 -6.89
N ARG A 37 -15.04 -11.50 -7.12
CA ARG A 37 -14.41 -12.52 -6.29
C ARG A 37 -13.09 -11.98 -5.78
N ILE A 38 -12.72 -12.28 -4.54
CA ILE A 38 -11.54 -11.72 -3.89
C ILE A 38 -10.65 -12.87 -3.39
N GLN A 39 -9.41 -12.86 -3.82
CA GLN A 39 -8.35 -13.68 -3.27
C GLN A 39 -7.49 -12.81 -2.35
N SER A 40 -7.68 -12.97 -1.04
CA SER A 40 -6.87 -12.24 -0.06
C SER A 40 -5.47 -12.81 0.01
N VAL A 41 -4.45 -11.94 -0.03
CA VAL A 41 -3.05 -12.31 0.09
C VAL A 41 -2.43 -11.69 1.34
N ARG A 42 -1.34 -12.29 1.81
CA ARG A 42 -0.57 -11.75 2.93
C ARG A 42 0.21 -10.51 2.50
N TRP A 43 0.48 -9.62 3.44
CA TRP A 43 1.31 -8.45 3.24
C TRP A 43 2.41 -8.41 4.30
N GLY A 44 3.50 -9.08 4.02
CA GLY A 44 4.59 -9.27 4.97
C GLY A 44 4.10 -9.83 6.31
N SER A 45 4.50 -9.21 7.41
CA SER A 45 4.08 -9.55 8.77
C SER A 45 2.81 -8.79 9.24
N THR A 46 2.16 -8.01 8.37
CA THR A 46 0.98 -7.22 8.71
C THR A 46 -0.20 -8.13 9.10
N PRO A 47 -0.83 -7.92 10.28
CA PRO A 47 -1.94 -8.75 10.71
C PRO A 47 -3.16 -8.64 9.78
N PRO A 48 -3.83 -9.77 9.47
CA PRO A 48 -5.05 -9.79 8.64
C PRO A 48 -6.30 -9.51 9.47
N ASN A 49 -6.39 -8.32 10.08
CA ASN A 49 -7.48 -7.94 10.99
C ASN A 49 -8.10 -6.58 10.66
N ALA A 50 -8.02 -6.16 9.39
CA ALA A 50 -8.53 -4.86 8.98
C ALA A 50 -10.04 -4.84 8.70
N LEU A 51 -10.65 -5.99 8.40
CA LEU A 51 -12.08 -6.06 8.13
C LEU A 51 -12.88 -6.05 9.43
N GLU A 52 -13.59 -4.96 9.66
CA GLU A 52 -14.41 -4.73 10.84
C GLU A 52 -15.80 -5.35 10.67
N LYS A 53 -16.28 -6.07 11.70
CA LYS A 53 -17.54 -6.82 11.63
C LYS A 53 -18.77 -5.92 11.51
N ASP A 54 -18.70 -4.72 12.09
CA ASP A 54 -19.81 -3.78 12.13
C ASP A 54 -19.83 -2.80 10.93
N ASN A 55 -18.84 -2.89 10.05
CA ASN A 55 -18.77 -2.08 8.84
C ASN A 55 -19.48 -2.82 7.67
N PRO A 56 -20.56 -2.26 7.10
CA PRO A 56 -21.33 -2.93 6.04
C PRO A 56 -20.48 -3.26 4.80
N ILE A 57 -19.59 -2.37 4.39
CA ILE A 57 -18.75 -2.61 3.20
C ILE A 57 -17.70 -3.69 3.46
N HIS A 58 -17.14 -3.74 4.68
CA HIS A 58 -16.23 -4.81 5.06
C HIS A 58 -16.93 -6.18 5.10
N GLN A 59 -18.20 -6.22 5.49
CA GLN A 59 -19.02 -7.44 5.39
C GLN A 59 -19.20 -7.88 3.93
N GLU A 60 -19.48 -6.94 3.01
CA GLU A 60 -19.63 -7.24 1.59
C GLU A 60 -18.32 -7.72 0.95
N ILE A 61 -17.20 -7.14 1.33
CA ILE A 61 -15.87 -7.63 0.93
C ILE A 61 -15.65 -9.05 1.46
N ASN A 62 -15.89 -9.27 2.76
CA ASN A 62 -15.66 -10.57 3.41
C ASN A 62 -16.50 -11.70 2.80
N LYS A 63 -17.74 -11.42 2.39
CA LYS A 63 -18.61 -12.41 1.68
C LYS A 63 -18.01 -12.87 0.34
N ARG A 64 -17.19 -12.04 -0.29
CA ARG A 64 -16.59 -12.30 -1.62
C ARG A 64 -15.20 -12.90 -1.55
N ILE A 65 -14.60 -12.98 -0.35
CA ILE A 65 -13.30 -13.64 -0.16
C ILE A 65 -13.44 -15.14 -0.40
N LEU A 66 -12.63 -15.66 -1.30
CA LEU A 66 -12.56 -17.08 -1.60
C LEU A 66 -12.00 -17.82 -0.39
N ARG A 67 -12.73 -18.81 0.10
CA ARG A 67 -12.30 -19.69 1.20
C ARG A 67 -11.32 -20.78 0.74
N GLN A 68 -11.34 -21.07 -0.55
CA GLN A 68 -10.42 -21.99 -1.21
C GLN A 68 -9.86 -21.28 -2.46
N PRO A 69 -8.61 -21.49 -2.81
CA PRO A 69 -7.95 -20.79 -3.93
C PRO A 69 -8.38 -21.32 -5.32
N SER A 70 -9.45 -22.09 -5.40
CA SER A 70 -9.96 -22.64 -6.65
C SER A 70 -11.15 -21.84 -7.17
N LEU A 71 -11.08 -21.47 -8.44
CA LEU A 71 -12.19 -20.87 -9.19
C LEU A 71 -12.82 -21.94 -10.08
N GLU A 72 -14.16 -21.88 -10.25
CA GLU A 72 -14.89 -22.80 -11.15
C GLU A 72 -14.55 -22.58 -12.63
N LYS A 73 -14.10 -21.38 -12.98
CA LYS A 73 -13.69 -21.01 -14.35
C LYS A 73 -12.62 -19.93 -14.31
N GLN A 74 -11.92 -19.74 -15.43
CA GLN A 74 -11.00 -18.63 -15.61
C GLN A 74 -11.76 -17.29 -15.48
N PRO A 75 -11.27 -16.34 -14.66
CA PRO A 75 -11.89 -15.02 -14.55
C PRO A 75 -11.84 -14.28 -15.88
N ASP A 76 -12.90 -13.52 -16.18
CA ASP A 76 -12.94 -12.66 -17.37
C ASP A 76 -11.95 -11.50 -17.20
N LEU A 77 -11.83 -10.96 -15.98
CA LEU A 77 -10.88 -9.95 -15.57
C LEU A 77 -10.13 -10.41 -14.32
N HIS A 78 -8.83 -10.17 -14.28
CA HIS A 78 -8.01 -10.33 -13.08
C HIS A 78 -7.37 -8.99 -12.74
N LEU A 79 -7.66 -8.47 -11.56
CA LEU A 79 -7.02 -7.29 -11.00
C LEU A 79 -6.08 -7.73 -9.87
N HIS A 80 -4.78 -7.53 -10.04
CA HIS A 80 -3.77 -7.94 -9.08
C HIS A 80 -3.14 -6.70 -8.44
N ILE A 81 -3.42 -6.46 -7.15
CA ILE A 81 -3.01 -5.26 -6.40
C ILE A 81 -1.91 -5.65 -5.42
N VAL A 82 -0.67 -5.65 -5.89
CA VAL A 82 0.54 -6.01 -5.12
C VAL A 82 1.78 -5.33 -5.72
N ILE A 83 2.98 -5.67 -5.24
CA ILE A 83 4.23 -5.25 -5.88
C ILE A 83 4.44 -5.99 -7.21
N PRO A 84 5.00 -5.35 -8.24
CA PRO A 84 4.98 -5.88 -9.61
C PRO A 84 5.65 -7.22 -9.83
N ASN A 85 6.71 -7.55 -9.08
CA ASN A 85 7.36 -8.86 -9.21
C ASN A 85 6.45 -10.03 -8.83
N GLU A 86 5.38 -9.77 -8.06
CA GLU A 86 4.37 -10.76 -7.66
C GLU A 86 3.20 -10.85 -8.66
N PHE A 87 3.11 -9.99 -9.66
CA PHE A 87 2.02 -10.01 -10.63
C PHE A 87 1.91 -11.36 -11.36
N GLN A 88 0.68 -11.85 -11.49
CA GLN A 88 0.33 -13.10 -12.15
C GLN A 88 -0.81 -12.85 -13.14
N ALA A 89 -0.68 -13.38 -14.34
CA ALA A 89 -1.68 -13.29 -15.39
C ALA A 89 -2.51 -14.60 -15.41
N ILE A 90 -3.65 -14.60 -14.72
CA ILE A 90 -4.53 -15.76 -14.59
C ILE A 90 -5.92 -15.56 -15.19
N GLY A 91 -6.31 -14.32 -15.46
CA GLY A 91 -7.55 -13.96 -16.13
C GLY A 91 -7.43 -14.00 -17.66
N LYS A 92 -8.56 -13.76 -18.34
CA LYS A 92 -8.54 -13.51 -19.77
C LYS A 92 -7.92 -12.15 -20.09
N ILE A 93 -8.19 -11.15 -19.23
CA ILE A 93 -7.56 -9.83 -19.22
C ILE A 93 -6.98 -9.61 -17.83
N ASN A 94 -5.73 -9.14 -17.74
CA ASN A 94 -4.95 -9.04 -16.51
C ASN A 94 -4.49 -7.61 -16.30
N ILE A 95 -4.90 -6.99 -15.22
CA ILE A 95 -4.56 -5.63 -14.84
C ILE A 95 -3.72 -5.70 -13.57
N GLY A 96 -2.47 -5.23 -13.65
CA GLY A 96 -1.63 -5.03 -12.48
C GLY A 96 -1.88 -3.64 -11.89
N MET A 97 -2.05 -3.54 -10.57
CA MET A 97 -2.16 -2.26 -9.88
C MET A 97 -1.11 -2.19 -8.78
N THR A 98 -0.34 -1.12 -8.76
CA THR A 98 0.74 -0.96 -7.80
C THR A 98 0.93 0.51 -7.40
N ALA A 99 1.27 0.75 -6.15
CA ALA A 99 1.69 2.07 -5.69
C ALA A 99 3.04 2.49 -6.32
N GLY A 100 3.79 1.52 -6.84
CA GLY A 100 5.14 1.75 -7.30
C GLY A 100 6.10 1.83 -6.13
N ILE A 101 7.09 2.68 -6.26
CA ILE A 101 8.13 2.87 -5.26
C ILE A 101 8.34 4.35 -4.96
N GLU A 102 8.91 4.62 -3.81
CA GLU A 102 9.36 5.95 -3.43
C GLU A 102 10.74 6.31 -4.04
N HIS A 103 11.26 5.46 -4.93
CA HIS A 103 12.52 5.65 -5.64
C HIS A 103 12.30 6.02 -7.11
N THR A 104 13.31 6.59 -7.73
CA THR A 104 13.26 6.97 -9.16
C THR A 104 13.51 5.81 -10.11
N ILE A 105 14.13 4.72 -9.64
CA ILE A 105 14.50 3.56 -10.45
C ILE A 105 13.89 2.28 -9.83
N PRO A 106 12.89 1.66 -10.47
CA PRO A 106 12.36 0.37 -10.04
C PRO A 106 13.36 -0.76 -10.35
N PRO A 107 13.33 -1.87 -9.61
CA PRO A 107 14.11 -3.06 -9.95
C PRO A 107 13.69 -3.65 -11.32
N ALA A 108 14.62 -4.26 -12.04
CA ALA A 108 14.33 -4.93 -13.32
C ALA A 108 13.22 -5.99 -13.18
N SER A 109 13.19 -6.76 -12.08
CA SER A 109 12.13 -7.75 -11.81
C SER A 109 10.73 -7.14 -11.70
N TRP A 110 10.61 -5.87 -11.33
CA TRP A 110 9.33 -5.17 -11.30
C TRP A 110 8.87 -4.79 -12.70
N VAL A 111 9.78 -4.36 -13.57
CA VAL A 111 9.48 -4.11 -14.99
C VAL A 111 9.06 -5.41 -15.70
N GLU A 112 9.73 -6.53 -15.40
CA GLU A 112 9.32 -7.85 -15.89
C GLU A 112 7.92 -8.22 -15.39
N GLY A 113 7.62 -7.94 -14.13
CA GLY A 113 6.30 -8.14 -13.55
C GLY A 113 5.22 -7.35 -14.27
N CYS A 114 5.45 -6.07 -14.50
CA CYS A 114 4.53 -5.22 -15.26
C CYS A 114 4.28 -5.78 -16.67
N ASN A 115 5.32 -6.26 -17.35
CA ASN A 115 5.21 -6.79 -18.71
C ASN A 115 4.45 -8.13 -18.78
N ARG A 116 4.19 -8.82 -17.67
CA ARG A 116 3.29 -9.99 -17.64
C ARG A 116 1.81 -9.64 -17.75
N MET A 117 1.45 -8.39 -17.45
CA MET A 117 0.07 -7.93 -17.42
C MET A 117 -0.34 -7.38 -18.80
N ASP A 118 -1.65 -7.26 -19.04
CA ASP A 118 -2.16 -6.61 -20.26
C ASP A 118 -2.17 -5.08 -20.12
N MET A 119 -2.28 -4.59 -18.86
CA MET A 119 -2.24 -3.18 -18.50
C MET A 119 -1.71 -3.02 -17.08
N VAL A 120 -1.07 -1.90 -16.79
CA VAL A 120 -0.62 -1.57 -15.42
C VAL A 120 -1.18 -0.21 -15.00
N VAL A 121 -1.74 -0.18 -13.80
CA VAL A 121 -2.27 1.02 -13.16
C VAL A 121 -1.35 1.42 -12.01
N PHE A 122 -0.91 2.67 -12.02
CA PHE A 122 -0.09 3.27 -10.98
C PHE A 122 -0.92 4.26 -10.16
N THR A 123 -0.53 4.47 -8.90
CA THR A 123 -1.22 5.44 -8.02
C THR A 123 -0.75 6.87 -8.23
N SER A 124 0.33 7.10 -9.00
CA SER A 124 0.84 8.44 -9.28
C SER A 124 1.58 8.53 -10.61
N GLU A 125 1.60 9.73 -11.18
CA GLU A 125 2.45 10.05 -12.33
C GLU A 125 3.94 9.85 -12.03
N PHE A 126 4.37 10.12 -10.80
CA PHE A 126 5.75 9.89 -10.38
C PHE A 126 6.14 8.42 -10.53
N SER A 127 5.33 7.51 -9.96
CA SER A 127 5.57 6.06 -10.08
C SER A 127 5.53 5.60 -11.54
N ARG A 128 4.51 5.99 -12.29
CA ARG A 128 4.40 5.65 -13.73
C ARG A 128 5.64 6.08 -14.50
N ASN A 129 6.08 7.32 -14.32
CA ASN A 129 7.22 7.89 -15.05
C ASN A 129 8.54 7.20 -14.63
N GLY A 130 8.69 6.82 -13.36
CA GLY A 130 9.83 6.04 -12.89
C GLY A 130 9.97 4.71 -13.62
N PHE A 131 8.86 3.99 -13.83
CA PHE A 131 8.85 2.74 -14.60
C PHE A 131 9.04 2.95 -16.10
N ALA A 132 8.45 4.01 -16.68
CA ALA A 132 8.54 4.29 -18.10
C ALA A 132 9.93 4.80 -18.54
N SER A 133 10.70 5.39 -17.62
CA SER A 133 12.00 6.01 -17.94
C SER A 133 13.18 5.04 -17.89
N VAL A 134 13.01 3.84 -17.33
CA VAL A 134 14.12 2.89 -17.16
C VAL A 134 14.23 1.90 -18.30
N THR A 135 15.48 1.54 -18.60
CA THR A 135 15.82 0.46 -19.52
C THR A 135 16.97 -0.34 -18.93
N PHE A 136 16.87 -1.65 -18.95
CA PHE A 136 17.88 -2.57 -18.45
C PHE A 136 18.40 -3.44 -19.59
N ASP A 137 19.69 -3.71 -19.64
CA ASP A 137 20.25 -4.65 -20.58
C ASP A 137 19.95 -6.09 -20.14
N LYS A 138 19.45 -6.90 -21.06
CA LYS A 138 19.31 -8.35 -20.88
C LYS A 138 20.59 -9.01 -21.29
N LEU A 139 21.24 -9.68 -20.34
CA LEU A 139 22.50 -10.39 -20.59
C LEU A 139 22.22 -11.88 -20.83
N ASP A 140 22.88 -12.46 -21.84
CA ASP A 140 22.95 -13.89 -21.96
C ASP A 140 23.73 -14.49 -20.79
N ASN A 141 23.17 -15.55 -20.17
CA ASN A 141 23.74 -16.11 -18.97
C ASN A 141 25.15 -16.70 -19.14
N ASN A 142 25.49 -17.20 -20.35
CA ASN A 142 26.73 -17.87 -20.64
C ASN A 142 27.77 -16.88 -21.19
N SER A 143 27.42 -16.15 -22.24
CA SER A 143 28.34 -15.23 -22.93
C SER A 143 28.49 -13.88 -22.25
N LYS A 144 27.56 -13.52 -21.33
CA LYS A 144 27.47 -12.20 -20.70
C LYS A 144 27.32 -11.04 -21.69
N GLN A 145 26.98 -11.35 -22.94
CA GLN A 145 26.72 -10.33 -23.96
C GLN A 145 25.29 -9.79 -23.84
N VAL A 146 25.10 -8.54 -24.21
CA VAL A 146 23.76 -7.92 -24.27
C VAL A 146 22.99 -8.54 -25.42
N VAL A 147 21.88 -9.21 -25.11
CA VAL A 147 21.00 -9.89 -26.08
C VAL A 147 19.67 -9.16 -26.31
N GLY A 148 19.46 -8.05 -25.59
CA GLY A 148 18.24 -7.25 -25.73
C GLY A 148 18.10 -6.24 -24.60
N GLN A 149 16.96 -5.57 -24.59
CA GLN A 149 16.63 -4.61 -23.53
C GLN A 149 15.30 -4.97 -22.85
N LEU A 150 15.22 -4.66 -21.57
CA LEU A 150 14.03 -4.72 -20.75
C LEU A 150 13.55 -3.30 -20.46
N LYS A 151 12.37 -2.97 -20.92
CA LYS A 151 11.65 -1.74 -20.61
C LYS A 151 10.18 -2.03 -20.39
N LEU A 152 9.43 -1.09 -19.86
CA LEU A 152 7.99 -1.20 -19.76
C LEU A 152 7.35 -1.11 -21.16
N GLU A 153 6.64 -2.17 -21.58
CA GLU A 153 6.05 -2.30 -22.92
C GLU A 153 4.53 -2.30 -22.90
N LYS A 154 3.93 -2.32 -21.71
CA LYS A 154 2.47 -2.44 -21.56
C LYS A 154 1.81 -1.07 -21.42
N PRO A 155 0.53 -0.95 -21.85
CA PRO A 155 -0.28 0.23 -21.57
C PRO A 155 -0.30 0.54 -20.09
N THR A 156 -0.27 1.82 -19.74
CA THR A 156 -0.28 2.29 -18.36
C THR A 156 -1.32 3.37 -18.15
N GLU A 157 -1.93 3.34 -16.97
CA GLU A 157 -2.83 4.39 -16.52
C GLU A 157 -2.46 4.85 -15.12
N VAL A 158 -2.95 6.01 -14.72
CA VAL A 158 -2.81 6.53 -13.36
C VAL A 158 -4.17 6.65 -12.72
N LEU A 159 -4.34 5.99 -11.59
CA LEU A 159 -5.50 6.12 -10.71
C LEU A 159 -5.01 6.54 -9.34
N PHE A 160 -5.21 7.80 -8.99
CA PHE A 160 -4.82 8.33 -7.68
C PHE A 160 -5.60 7.66 -6.56
N GLU A 161 -4.92 7.46 -5.44
CA GLU A 161 -5.57 7.00 -4.20
C GLU A 161 -6.47 8.11 -3.65
N GLY A 162 -7.69 7.74 -3.31
CA GLY A 162 -8.65 8.63 -2.69
C GLY A 162 -8.51 8.68 -1.16
N ALA A 163 -9.24 9.61 -0.55
CA ALA A 163 -9.45 9.65 0.88
C ALA A 163 -10.95 9.73 1.18
N ASP A 164 -11.40 8.98 2.18
CA ASP A 164 -12.79 9.08 2.64
C ASP A 164 -12.98 10.38 3.44
N THR A 165 -13.59 11.36 2.79
CA THR A 165 -13.86 12.69 3.38
C THR A 165 -14.90 12.67 4.49
N ASN A 166 -15.65 11.55 4.66
CA ASN A 166 -16.53 11.38 5.82
C ASN A 166 -15.73 11.06 7.08
N ILE A 167 -14.57 10.41 6.92
CA ILE A 167 -13.65 10.04 8.01
C ILE A 167 -12.59 11.14 8.19
N TYR A 168 -11.93 11.54 7.09
CA TYR A 168 -10.84 12.52 7.10
C TYR A 168 -11.38 13.91 6.82
N LYS A 169 -11.84 14.58 7.86
CA LYS A 169 -12.40 15.94 7.81
C LYS A 169 -12.04 16.72 9.05
N GLU A 170 -12.14 18.03 8.96
CA GLU A 170 -12.07 18.89 10.13
C GLU A 170 -13.19 18.56 11.10
N VAL A 171 -12.86 18.49 12.38
CA VAL A 171 -13.81 18.23 13.46
C VAL A 171 -13.82 19.40 14.43
N ASN A 172 -15.01 19.89 14.78
CA ASN A 172 -15.16 20.98 15.72
C ASN A 172 -15.02 20.52 17.19
N GLU A 173 -15.24 19.23 17.44
CA GLU A 173 -15.16 18.64 18.77
C GLU A 173 -14.23 17.45 18.79
N ILE A 174 -13.32 17.44 19.74
CA ILE A 174 -12.40 16.32 19.99
C ILE A 174 -13.02 15.40 21.03
N SER A 175 -12.92 14.09 20.82
CA SER A 175 -13.43 13.13 21.81
C SER A 175 -12.80 13.36 23.18
N PRO A 176 -13.55 13.18 24.29
CA PRO A 176 -13.03 13.40 25.64
C PRO A 176 -11.74 12.59 25.94
N LEU A 177 -11.64 11.38 25.36
CA LEU A 177 -10.46 10.53 25.49
C LEU A 177 -9.21 11.17 24.87
N LEU A 178 -9.34 11.75 23.68
CA LEU A 178 -8.23 12.44 23.00
C LEU A 178 -7.93 13.78 23.66
N SER A 179 -8.95 14.55 24.05
CA SER A 179 -8.79 15.79 24.78
C SER A 179 -8.01 15.57 26.08
N GLY A 180 -8.34 14.52 26.85
CA GLY A 180 -7.62 14.19 28.07
C GLY A 180 -6.17 13.70 27.86
N LYS A 181 -5.83 13.21 26.65
CA LYS A 181 -4.43 12.91 26.30
C LYS A 181 -3.68 14.16 25.87
N PHE A 182 -4.29 15.01 25.06
CA PHE A 182 -3.65 16.24 24.57
C PHE A 182 -3.49 17.31 25.65
N SER A 183 -4.37 17.37 26.64
CA SER A 183 -4.23 18.29 27.78
C SER A 183 -2.97 18.08 28.64
N LYS A 184 -2.26 16.97 28.45
CA LYS A 184 -0.97 16.69 29.09
C LYS A 184 0.23 17.27 28.32
N ILE A 185 0.01 17.82 27.16
CA ILE A 185 1.04 18.46 26.33
C ILE A 185 1.00 19.94 26.69
N GLU A 186 2.11 20.45 27.20
CA GLU A 186 2.24 21.83 27.69
C GLU A 186 2.67 22.80 26.59
N GLU A 187 3.21 22.24 25.48
CA GLU A 187 3.73 23.02 24.38
C GLU A 187 2.60 23.56 23.46
N ASP A 188 2.71 24.81 23.07
CA ASP A 188 1.74 25.49 22.19
C ASP A 188 1.71 24.96 20.75
N PHE A 189 2.78 24.27 20.32
CA PHE A 189 2.89 23.71 18.99
C PHE A 189 3.41 22.27 18.99
N CYS A 190 2.76 21.43 18.18
CA CYS A 190 3.11 20.02 18.06
C CYS A 190 3.40 19.61 16.63
N PHE A 191 4.51 18.93 16.41
CA PHE A 191 4.71 18.15 15.20
C PHE A 191 4.05 16.78 15.39
N LEU A 192 3.38 16.28 14.34
CA LEU A 192 2.77 14.95 14.35
C LEU A 192 3.43 14.05 13.30
N PHE A 193 3.93 12.90 13.74
CA PHE A 193 4.29 11.79 12.86
C PHE A 193 3.27 10.66 13.00
N VAL A 194 2.81 10.14 11.85
CA VAL A 194 1.94 8.95 11.77
C VAL A 194 2.58 7.92 10.86
N GLY A 195 2.93 6.75 11.37
CA GLY A 195 3.55 5.71 10.57
C GLY A 195 4.09 4.54 11.38
N HIS A 196 4.59 3.51 10.69
CA HIS A 196 5.26 2.39 11.35
C HIS A 196 6.68 2.79 11.77
N TRP A 197 7.07 2.39 12.97
CA TRP A 197 8.46 2.43 13.38
C TRP A 197 9.12 1.13 12.96
N LEU A 198 9.85 1.19 11.87
CA LEU A 198 10.54 0.04 11.30
C LEU A 198 11.88 -0.18 11.99
N SER A 199 12.35 -1.44 12.03
CA SER A 199 13.71 -1.76 12.46
C SER A 199 14.71 -1.28 11.43
N GLY A 200 15.85 -0.78 11.88
CA GLY A 200 16.94 -0.28 11.05
C GLY A 200 17.84 0.65 11.85
N ASN A 201 19.05 0.89 11.35
CA ASN A 201 19.90 1.93 11.88
C ASN A 201 19.38 3.32 11.49
N LEU A 202 19.99 4.36 12.05
CA LEU A 202 19.65 5.73 11.78
C LEU A 202 19.83 6.06 10.28
N GLY A 203 18.76 6.45 9.60
CA GLY A 203 18.76 6.75 8.17
C GLY A 203 18.60 5.55 7.23
N GLU A 204 18.41 4.34 7.76
CA GLU A 204 18.25 3.11 6.94
C GLU A 204 16.80 2.62 6.87
N ASP A 205 15.98 3.03 7.82
CA ASP A 205 14.55 2.69 7.80
C ASP A 205 13.78 3.63 6.86
N ARG A 206 12.90 3.06 6.05
CA ARG A 206 12.14 3.79 5.03
C ARG A 206 11.30 4.95 5.59
N LYS A 207 10.89 4.89 6.85
CA LYS A 207 10.14 5.96 7.54
C LYS A 207 11.04 6.91 8.32
N ASP A 208 12.27 6.51 8.54
CA ASP A 208 13.37 7.29 9.11
C ASP A 208 13.03 8.01 10.43
N ILE A 209 12.31 7.30 11.31
CA ILE A 209 11.93 7.85 12.61
C ILE A 209 13.16 8.17 13.46
N GLY A 210 14.19 7.36 13.35
CA GLY A 210 15.46 7.61 14.04
C GLY A 210 16.06 8.96 13.66
N MET A 211 16.10 9.28 12.38
CA MET A 211 16.59 10.57 11.88
C MET A 211 15.65 11.71 12.28
N LEU A 212 14.31 11.49 12.18
CA LEU A 212 13.33 12.47 12.65
C LEU A 212 13.59 12.87 14.11
N LEU A 213 13.77 11.89 15.00
CA LEU A 213 14.10 12.15 16.41
C LEU A 213 15.42 12.91 16.58
N LYS A 214 16.47 12.48 15.89
CA LYS A 214 17.78 13.15 15.94
C LYS A 214 17.68 14.61 15.49
N VAL A 215 17.02 14.86 14.37
CA VAL A 215 16.84 16.22 13.84
C VAL A 215 16.01 17.06 14.80
N PHE A 216 14.88 16.52 15.30
CA PHE A 216 14.02 17.21 16.26
C PHE A 216 14.79 17.65 17.51
N TYR A 217 15.50 16.73 18.16
CA TYR A 217 16.31 17.05 19.32
C TYR A 217 17.46 18.03 18.99
N THR A 218 18.09 17.87 17.85
CA THR A 218 19.19 18.78 17.45
C THR A 218 18.69 20.21 17.24
N MET A 219 17.50 20.36 16.64
CA MET A 219 16.96 21.67 16.33
C MET A 219 16.36 22.38 17.55
N PHE A 220 15.71 21.64 18.43
CA PHE A 220 14.91 22.23 19.51
C PHE A 220 15.51 22.09 20.90
N LYS A 221 16.55 21.27 21.09
CA LYS A 221 17.26 21.17 22.38
C LYS A 221 17.70 22.54 22.87
N ASN A 222 17.40 22.83 24.12
CA ASN A 222 17.75 24.08 24.82
C ASN A 222 17.16 25.36 24.19
N LYS A 223 16.11 25.27 23.40
CA LYS A 223 15.35 26.45 22.95
C LYS A 223 14.38 26.90 24.03
N LYS A 224 14.11 28.21 24.11
CA LYS A 224 13.19 28.79 25.07
C LYS A 224 11.74 28.33 24.84
N ASN A 225 11.33 28.28 23.59
CA ASN A 225 10.05 27.77 23.15
C ASN A 225 10.28 26.49 22.36
N GLN A 226 10.06 25.35 22.98
CA GLN A 226 10.21 24.02 22.37
C GLN A 226 8.83 23.56 21.89
N PRO A 227 8.73 22.97 20.68
CA PRO A 227 7.53 22.28 20.29
C PRO A 227 7.50 20.85 20.89
N ALA A 228 6.32 20.25 20.98
CA ALA A 228 6.19 18.83 21.22
C ALA A 228 6.33 18.01 19.93
N LEU A 229 6.74 16.76 20.06
CA LEU A 229 6.71 15.77 18.98
C LEU A 229 5.78 14.62 19.38
N ILE A 230 4.68 14.49 18.65
CA ILE A 230 3.69 13.42 18.84
C ILE A 230 4.00 12.31 17.85
N LEU A 231 4.28 11.10 18.34
CA LEU A 231 4.49 9.91 17.54
C LEU A 231 3.28 8.99 17.64
N LYS A 232 2.48 8.92 16.58
CA LYS A 232 1.43 7.91 16.39
C LYS A 232 2.03 6.77 15.57
N THR A 233 2.53 5.76 16.26
CA THR A 233 3.29 4.69 15.61
C THR A 233 2.83 3.30 16.05
N SER A 234 3.19 2.30 15.24
CA SER A 234 3.17 0.88 15.59
C SER A 234 4.47 0.25 15.13
N GLY A 235 5.04 -0.67 15.91
CA GLY A 235 6.23 -1.42 15.51
C GLY A 235 5.88 -2.51 14.51
N ALA A 236 6.69 -2.68 13.48
CA ALA A 236 6.70 -3.90 12.69
C ALA A 236 7.53 -4.95 13.45
N GLY A 237 6.92 -6.08 13.78
CA GLY A 237 7.61 -7.15 14.50
C GLY A 237 7.55 -7.05 16.03
N PHE A 238 6.53 -6.38 16.55
CA PHE A 238 6.30 -6.31 18.01
C PHE A 238 6.26 -7.71 18.64
N SER A 239 7.23 -7.99 19.50
CA SER A 239 7.14 -9.07 20.48
C SER A 239 6.31 -8.60 21.69
N ILE A 240 5.81 -9.56 22.47
CA ILE A 240 5.12 -9.25 23.74
C ILE A 240 6.06 -8.47 24.69
N MET A 241 7.38 -8.66 24.55
CA MET A 241 8.42 -8.01 25.36
C MET A 241 8.59 -6.51 25.03
N ASP A 242 8.23 -6.08 23.83
CA ASP A 242 8.30 -4.66 23.41
C ASP A 242 7.10 -3.83 23.91
N ARG A 243 6.19 -4.42 24.69
CA ARG A 243 4.99 -3.76 25.20
C ARG A 243 5.12 -3.25 26.64
N ASN A 244 6.25 -3.51 27.30
CA ASN A 244 6.51 -3.11 28.69
C ASN A 244 7.36 -1.85 28.78
#